data_31a1bd5cfaed032fe6f55802335f0d78
#
_entry.id   31a1bd5cfaed032fe6f55802335f0d78
#
_cell.length_a   1.000
_cell.length_b   1.000
_cell.length_c   1.000
_cell.angle_alpha   90.00
_cell.angle_beta   90.00
_cell.angle_gamma   90.00
#
_symmetry.space_group_name_H-M   'P 1'
#
loop_
_entity.id
_entity.type
_entity.pdbx_description
1 polymer ?
#
loop_
_entity_poly.entity_id
_entity_poly.type
_entity_poly.pdbx_seq_one_letter_code
_entity_poly.pdbx_strand_id
1 'polypeptide(L)'
;MQEPAVTSAAPVRAHRAAMRVTLLCWIIVVIEGYDIVAFGTVVPVLLENPENGFTPENIGWIGSAVFVGAMVGALSSGALSDRYGRRPVAIGAVAIFTLFTVLCGAVEAVWPLALFRLLAGLGIGAILPAASALTLEYAIPRYRTLTYTLMLSGVPVGGVFAAVTALPVIPAWGWQAMFLLAGAPGVICLFVTARCLPESPQFLDAIGRRDRATAIRARFGLDAPVLEVVTREKTEGVFGRSYRGASVVFATATFCGLFAWYGLATWLPGLMSKAGYALDSSLVFLLVLNLGAVTGSLVIAAASDRWSNRPVVVLTYLGMAAALMALSIKLPSFPLLVCIAVAGVGGHGGQILINAFVSASYPTGRRARALGWSLGAGRAGTIVGPIVIGWLVSGRDPLTGFAVFAGLAVIAAVLLALCPPTPALRSHDS
;
A
#
# COMPACT_ATOMS: atom_id res chain seq x y z
N MET A 1 -37.52 28.15 -32.14
CA MET A 1 -36.91 27.94 -30.83
C MET A 1 -35.66 27.15 -31.03
N GLN A 2 -34.48 27.81 -31.03
CA GLN A 2 -33.18 27.16 -31.15
C GLN A 2 -32.79 26.56 -29.78
N GLU A 3 -32.56 25.28 -29.70
CA GLU A 3 -31.89 24.65 -28.56
C GLU A 3 -30.51 25.29 -28.38
N PRO A 4 -30.14 25.69 -27.14
CA PRO A 4 -28.79 26.18 -26.89
C PRO A 4 -27.81 25.01 -27.03
N ALA A 5 -26.85 25.14 -27.89
CA ALA A 5 -25.72 24.22 -28.06
C ALA A 5 -25.02 24.01 -26.71
N VAL A 6 -25.20 22.82 -26.10
CA VAL A 6 -24.49 22.40 -24.90
C VAL A 6 -23.00 22.35 -25.24
N THR A 7 -22.28 23.36 -24.81
CA THR A 7 -20.85 23.55 -25.05
C THR A 7 -20.04 22.35 -24.56
N SER A 8 -19.26 21.73 -25.47
CA SER A 8 -18.38 20.56 -25.27
C SER A 8 -17.23 20.76 -24.26
N ALA A 9 -17.21 21.87 -23.53
CA ALA A 9 -16.16 22.24 -22.58
C ALA A 9 -16.29 21.59 -21.18
N ALA A 10 -17.49 21.16 -20.80
CA ALA A 10 -17.73 20.55 -19.47
C ALA A 10 -16.99 19.21 -19.27
N PRO A 11 -17.02 18.25 -20.20
CA PRO A 11 -16.34 16.96 -20.02
C PRO A 11 -14.82 17.11 -19.97
N VAL A 12 -14.21 18.04 -20.70
CA VAL A 12 -12.77 18.29 -20.70
C VAL A 12 -12.30 18.89 -19.36
N ARG A 13 -13.11 19.78 -18.76
CA ARG A 13 -12.80 20.37 -17.45
C ARG A 13 -12.87 19.34 -16.32
N ALA A 14 -13.89 18.48 -16.32
CA ALA A 14 -14.04 17.38 -15.37
C ALA A 14 -12.84 16.41 -15.44
N HIS A 15 -12.43 16.04 -16.66
CA HIS A 15 -11.28 15.15 -16.87
C HIS A 15 -9.98 15.76 -16.33
N ARG A 16 -9.70 17.02 -16.60
CA ARG A 16 -8.51 17.72 -16.09
C ARG A 16 -8.53 17.84 -14.55
N ALA A 17 -9.68 18.01 -13.96
CA ALA A 17 -9.84 18.13 -12.52
C ALA A 17 -9.59 16.79 -11.81
N ALA A 18 -10.24 15.75 -12.29
CA ALA A 18 -10.00 14.36 -11.82
C ALA A 18 -8.52 14.00 -11.89
N MET A 19 -7.88 14.29 -13.03
CA MET A 19 -6.46 14.02 -13.24
C MET A 19 -5.58 14.79 -12.24
N ARG A 20 -5.87 16.07 -11.96
CA ARG A 20 -5.09 16.87 -10.98
C ARG A 20 -5.18 16.31 -9.57
N VAL A 21 -6.39 15.98 -9.09
CA VAL A 21 -6.56 15.41 -7.75
C VAL A 21 -5.91 14.05 -7.66
N THR A 22 -6.09 13.20 -8.67
CA THR A 22 -5.45 11.87 -8.74
C THR A 22 -3.94 11.99 -8.72
N LEU A 23 -3.36 12.90 -9.51
CA LEU A 23 -1.91 13.10 -9.57
C LEU A 23 -1.35 13.58 -8.22
N LEU A 24 -2.04 14.51 -7.55
CA LEU A 24 -1.65 14.96 -6.21
C LEU A 24 -1.69 13.81 -5.21
N CYS A 25 -2.77 13.05 -5.17
CA CYS A 25 -2.89 11.88 -4.31
C CYS A 25 -1.83 10.82 -4.65
N TRP A 26 -1.55 10.62 -5.93
CA TRP A 26 -0.50 9.69 -6.38
C TRP A 26 0.90 10.15 -5.93
N ILE A 27 1.24 11.44 -6.07
CA ILE A 27 2.52 11.99 -5.58
C ILE A 27 2.66 11.77 -4.07
N ILE A 28 1.62 12.01 -3.30
CA ILE A 28 1.61 11.75 -1.85
C ILE A 28 1.92 10.28 -1.58
N VAL A 29 1.25 9.36 -2.29
CA VAL A 29 1.45 7.91 -2.14
C VAL A 29 2.82 7.46 -2.63
N VAL A 30 3.42 8.13 -3.62
CA VAL A 30 4.82 7.88 -4.03
C VAL A 30 5.79 8.24 -2.91
N ILE A 31 5.62 9.39 -2.26
CA ILE A 31 6.50 9.81 -1.15
C ILE A 31 6.32 8.89 0.06
N GLU A 32 5.09 8.45 0.35
CA GLU A 32 4.79 7.42 1.35
C GLU A 32 5.53 6.12 1.04
N GLY A 33 5.42 5.63 -0.20
CA GLY A 33 6.08 4.41 -0.66
C GLY A 33 7.62 4.51 -0.59
N TYR A 34 8.16 5.70 -0.91
CA TYR A 34 9.58 5.98 -0.72
C TYR A 34 10.00 5.81 0.74
N ASP A 35 9.29 6.44 1.68
CA ASP A 35 9.63 6.37 3.12
C ASP A 35 9.59 4.93 3.66
N ILE A 36 8.55 4.17 3.30
CA ILE A 36 8.43 2.78 3.74
C ILE A 36 9.60 1.94 3.26
N VAL A 37 9.98 2.07 1.97
CA VAL A 37 11.02 1.24 1.35
C VAL A 37 12.42 1.77 1.67
N ALA A 38 12.61 3.07 1.89
CA ALA A 38 13.89 3.67 2.27
C ALA A 38 14.47 3.02 3.54
N PHE A 39 13.64 2.66 4.51
CA PHE A 39 14.13 1.92 5.68
C PHE A 39 14.77 0.57 5.29
N GLY A 40 14.18 -0.17 4.36
CA GLY A 40 14.75 -1.44 3.86
C GLY A 40 16.11 -1.25 3.20
N THR A 41 16.37 -0.11 2.54
CA THR A 41 17.67 0.16 1.90
C THR A 41 18.79 0.41 2.92
N VAL A 42 18.48 0.90 4.10
CA VAL A 42 19.48 1.22 5.14
C VAL A 42 19.78 0.05 6.07
N VAL A 43 18.94 -0.99 6.09
CA VAL A 43 19.09 -2.17 6.95
C VAL A 43 20.49 -2.81 6.84
N PRO A 44 21.08 -3.05 5.63
CA PRO A 44 22.42 -3.63 5.55
C PRO A 44 23.47 -2.80 6.30
N VAL A 45 23.46 -1.49 6.11
CA VAL A 45 24.44 -0.58 6.72
C VAL A 45 24.28 -0.48 8.24
N LEU A 46 23.03 -0.51 8.73
CA LEU A 46 22.75 -0.55 10.17
C LEU A 46 23.28 -1.82 10.82
N LEU A 47 23.23 -2.97 10.10
CA LEU A 47 23.73 -4.25 10.57
C LEU A 47 25.26 -4.38 10.54
N GLU A 48 25.98 -3.55 9.75
CA GLU A 48 27.44 -3.56 9.68
C GLU A 48 28.11 -2.95 10.92
N ASN A 49 27.39 -2.12 11.69
CA ASN A 49 27.89 -1.42 12.86
C ASN A 49 27.15 -1.84 14.16
N PRO A 50 27.42 -3.01 14.71
CA PRO A 50 26.75 -3.50 15.92
C PRO A 50 26.98 -2.62 17.17
N GLU A 51 28.08 -1.87 17.21
CA GLU A 51 28.42 -0.95 18.32
C GLU A 51 27.35 0.15 18.53
N ASN A 52 26.61 0.50 17.48
CA ASN A 52 25.50 1.46 17.54
C ASN A 52 24.20 0.85 18.11
N GLY A 53 24.23 -0.41 18.56
CA GLY A 53 23.10 -1.10 19.17
C GLY A 53 22.05 -1.61 18.16
N PHE A 54 22.30 -1.51 16.85
CA PHE A 54 21.40 -2.03 15.81
C PHE A 54 21.59 -3.54 15.65
N THR A 55 20.75 -4.31 16.34
CA THR A 55 20.64 -5.76 16.16
C THR A 55 19.52 -6.10 15.19
N PRO A 56 19.50 -7.32 14.60
CA PRO A 56 18.39 -7.74 13.74
C PRO A 56 17.02 -7.62 14.43
N GLU A 57 16.93 -7.93 15.73
CA GLU A 57 15.71 -7.77 16.50
C GLU A 57 15.25 -6.32 16.56
N ASN A 58 16.16 -5.40 16.92
CA ASN A 58 15.86 -3.98 17.00
C ASN A 58 15.43 -3.42 15.64
N ILE A 59 16.09 -3.83 14.57
CA ILE A 59 15.72 -3.44 13.19
C ILE A 59 14.31 -3.95 12.85
N GLY A 60 13.96 -5.17 13.26
CA GLY A 60 12.61 -5.69 13.11
C GLY A 60 11.56 -4.84 13.82
N TRP A 61 11.84 -4.41 15.05
CA TRP A 61 10.96 -3.51 15.80
C TRP A 61 10.85 -2.12 15.17
N ILE A 62 11.97 -1.51 14.74
CA ILE A 62 12.00 -0.22 14.05
C ILE A 62 11.20 -0.27 12.75
N GLY A 63 11.40 -1.34 11.95
CA GLY A 63 10.66 -1.56 10.70
C GLY A 63 9.17 -1.72 10.92
N SER A 64 8.76 -2.36 12.04
CA SER A 64 7.35 -2.54 12.39
C SER A 64 6.72 -1.31 13.04
N ALA A 65 7.50 -0.46 13.68
CA ALA A 65 6.99 0.73 14.37
C ALA A 65 6.18 1.64 13.44
N VAL A 66 6.63 1.82 12.19
CA VAL A 66 5.90 2.61 11.19
C VAL A 66 4.52 2.02 10.89
N PHE A 67 4.39 0.69 10.86
CA PHE A 67 3.10 0.03 10.59
C PHE A 67 2.17 0.05 11.79
N VAL A 68 2.70 0.02 13.02
CA VAL A 68 1.91 0.27 14.25
C VAL A 68 1.33 1.69 14.19
N GLY A 69 2.15 2.69 13.90
CA GLY A 69 1.71 4.06 13.69
C GLY A 69 0.66 4.16 12.57
N ALA A 70 0.92 3.49 11.43
CA ALA A 70 0.00 3.50 10.29
C ALA A 70 -1.36 2.84 10.60
N MET A 71 -1.39 1.82 11.43
CA MET A 71 -2.65 1.23 11.89
C MET A 71 -3.46 2.22 12.73
N VAL A 72 -2.84 2.89 13.69
CA VAL A 72 -3.49 3.92 14.52
C VAL A 72 -3.94 5.10 13.68
N GLY A 73 -3.09 5.58 12.76
CA GLY A 73 -3.40 6.66 11.82
C GLY A 73 -4.59 6.34 10.94
N ALA A 74 -4.64 5.13 10.36
CA ALA A 74 -5.73 4.69 9.51
C ALA A 74 -7.07 4.58 10.26
N LEU A 75 -7.06 4.04 11.48
CA LEU A 75 -8.25 3.91 12.33
C LEU A 75 -8.80 5.29 12.76
N SER A 76 -7.92 6.25 13.04
CA SER A 76 -8.32 7.60 13.43
C SER A 76 -8.73 8.48 12.24
N SER A 77 -8.20 8.23 11.05
CA SER A 77 -8.40 9.04 9.85
C SER A 77 -9.87 9.19 9.46
N GLY A 78 -10.67 8.12 9.60
CA GLY A 78 -12.11 8.16 9.30
C GLY A 78 -12.83 9.18 10.18
N ALA A 79 -12.73 9.04 11.50
CA ALA A 79 -13.37 9.94 12.46
C ALA A 79 -12.87 11.38 12.34
N LEU A 80 -11.56 11.57 12.11
CA LEU A 80 -10.97 12.89 11.87
C LEU A 80 -11.48 13.51 10.57
N SER A 81 -11.58 12.72 9.49
CA SER A 81 -12.08 13.18 8.19
C SER A 81 -13.56 13.55 8.22
N ASP A 82 -14.36 12.84 9.02
CA ASP A 82 -15.79 13.14 9.18
C ASP A 82 -16.01 14.40 10.05
N ARG A 83 -15.09 14.70 10.97
CA ARG A 83 -15.17 15.87 11.84
C ARG A 83 -14.58 17.14 11.21
N TYR A 84 -13.41 17.04 10.60
CA TYR A 84 -12.61 18.18 10.13
C TYR A 84 -12.59 18.35 8.62
N GLY A 85 -12.94 17.31 7.85
CA GLY A 85 -12.83 17.24 6.40
C GLY A 85 -11.64 16.43 5.91
N ARG A 86 -11.70 16.01 4.64
CA ARG A 86 -10.64 15.15 4.05
C ARG A 86 -9.36 15.95 3.79
N ARG A 87 -9.48 17.20 3.37
CA ARG A 87 -8.34 18.07 3.05
C ARG A 87 -7.47 18.40 4.27
N PRO A 88 -7.99 18.90 5.42
CA PRO A 88 -7.17 19.16 6.61
C PRO A 88 -6.50 17.91 7.15
N VAL A 89 -7.18 16.76 7.13
CA VAL A 89 -6.61 15.48 7.56
C VAL A 89 -5.45 15.08 6.64
N ALA A 90 -5.60 15.20 5.32
CA ALA A 90 -4.53 14.91 4.38
C ALA A 90 -3.32 15.84 4.58
N ILE A 91 -3.54 17.16 4.77
CA ILE A 91 -2.47 18.13 5.04
C ILE A 91 -1.74 17.80 6.35
N GLY A 92 -2.49 17.55 7.44
CA GLY A 92 -1.92 17.17 8.73
C GLY A 92 -1.13 15.87 8.67
N ALA A 93 -1.65 14.88 7.95
CA ALA A 93 -0.99 13.60 7.74
C ALA A 93 0.33 13.76 6.97
N VAL A 94 0.35 14.54 5.88
CA VAL A 94 1.59 14.85 5.13
C VAL A 94 2.59 15.60 6.00
N ALA A 95 2.13 16.56 6.82
CA ALA A 95 3.01 17.31 7.73
C ALA A 95 3.67 16.40 8.77
N ILE A 96 2.86 15.53 9.41
CA ILE A 96 3.34 14.59 10.44
C ILE A 96 4.37 13.64 9.84
N PHE A 97 4.05 12.95 8.74
CA PHE A 97 4.99 11.99 8.20
C PHE A 97 6.27 12.67 7.69
N THR A 98 6.18 13.83 7.01
CA THR A 98 7.36 14.56 6.53
C THR A 98 8.27 14.97 7.68
N LEU A 99 7.71 15.55 8.74
CA LEU A 99 8.47 15.97 9.91
C LEU A 99 9.22 14.79 10.54
N PHE A 100 8.52 13.71 10.85
CA PHE A 100 9.12 12.59 11.55
C PHE A 100 10.02 11.73 10.66
N THR A 101 9.79 11.69 9.34
CA THR A 101 10.75 11.10 8.40
C THR A 101 12.08 11.87 8.40
N VAL A 102 12.03 13.21 8.34
CA VAL A 102 13.25 14.02 8.43
C VAL A 102 13.97 13.81 9.76
N LEU A 103 13.23 13.75 10.87
CA LEU A 103 13.80 13.49 12.20
C LEU A 103 14.44 12.09 12.30
N CYS A 104 13.98 11.09 11.53
CA CYS A 104 14.68 9.80 11.43
C CYS A 104 16.12 9.95 10.90
N GLY A 105 16.36 10.89 9.99
CA GLY A 105 17.70 11.20 9.48
C GLY A 105 18.59 12.01 10.42
N ALA A 106 18.04 12.52 11.52
CA ALA A 106 18.77 13.33 12.50
C ALA A 106 19.20 12.55 13.75
N VAL A 107 18.95 11.23 13.81
CA VAL A 107 19.24 10.40 15.00
C VAL A 107 20.08 9.19 14.64
N GLU A 108 20.88 8.72 15.60
CA GLU A 108 21.76 7.57 15.45
C GLU A 108 21.43 6.43 16.43
N ALA A 109 20.48 6.65 17.34
CA ALA A 109 20.12 5.70 18.37
C ALA A 109 18.83 4.94 17.99
N VAL A 110 18.74 3.68 18.44
CA VAL A 110 17.64 2.73 18.18
C VAL A 110 16.28 3.29 18.60
N TRP A 111 16.15 3.75 19.85
CA TRP A 111 14.87 4.17 20.39
C TRP A 111 14.29 5.45 19.79
N PRO A 112 15.06 6.53 19.58
CA PRO A 112 14.57 7.70 18.85
C PRO A 112 14.15 7.36 17.41
N LEU A 113 14.93 6.53 16.73
CA LEU A 113 14.59 6.08 15.37
C LEU A 113 13.26 5.30 15.36
N ALA A 114 13.06 4.36 16.30
CA ALA A 114 11.81 3.61 16.43
C ALA A 114 10.61 4.53 16.71
N LEU A 115 10.79 5.50 17.63
CA LEU A 115 9.75 6.48 17.97
C LEU A 115 9.39 7.35 16.76
N PHE A 116 10.38 7.88 16.04
CA PHE A 116 10.10 8.72 14.87
C PHE A 116 9.50 7.93 13.72
N ARG A 117 9.89 6.66 13.52
CA ARG A 117 9.24 5.75 12.58
C ARG A 117 7.76 5.51 12.95
N LEU A 118 7.44 5.32 14.23
CA LEU A 118 6.06 5.18 14.70
C LEU A 118 5.25 6.45 14.43
N LEU A 119 5.82 7.62 14.74
CA LEU A 119 5.14 8.91 14.55
C LEU A 119 4.99 9.26 13.06
N ALA A 120 6.00 8.97 12.22
CA ALA A 120 5.85 9.06 10.76
C ALA A 120 4.71 8.15 10.27
N GLY A 121 4.65 6.94 10.81
CA GLY A 121 3.58 5.98 10.54
C GLY A 121 2.17 6.51 10.79
N LEU A 122 1.94 7.30 11.86
CA LEU A 122 0.64 7.95 12.09
C LEU A 122 0.18 8.77 10.89
N GLY A 123 1.09 9.56 10.32
CA GLY A 123 0.80 10.33 9.10
C GLY A 123 0.54 9.43 7.89
N ILE A 124 1.44 8.46 7.64
CA ILE A 124 1.32 7.47 6.55
C ILE A 124 -0.03 6.75 6.60
N GLY A 125 -0.44 6.26 7.77
CA GLY A 125 -1.71 5.56 7.91
C GLY A 125 -2.94 6.45 7.73
N ALA A 126 -2.86 7.72 8.13
CA ALA A 126 -3.98 8.65 8.02
C ALA A 126 -4.20 9.15 6.59
N ILE A 127 -3.14 9.21 5.77
CA ILE A 127 -3.22 9.80 4.42
C ILE A 127 -3.96 8.90 3.43
N LEU A 128 -3.73 7.60 3.47
CA LEU A 128 -4.25 6.67 2.47
C LEU A 128 -5.79 6.64 2.41
N PRO A 129 -6.55 6.58 3.53
CA PRO A 129 -8.00 6.69 3.50
C PRO A 129 -8.49 8.04 2.96
N ALA A 130 -7.86 9.15 3.39
CA ALA A 130 -8.24 10.49 2.94
C ALA A 130 -7.97 10.70 1.44
N ALA A 131 -6.80 10.29 0.95
CA ALA A 131 -6.44 10.34 -0.47
C ALA A 131 -7.34 9.45 -1.33
N SER A 132 -7.67 8.24 -0.83
CA SER A 132 -8.59 7.31 -1.49
C SER A 132 -9.99 7.92 -1.64
N ALA A 133 -10.53 8.50 -0.58
CA ALA A 133 -11.85 9.14 -0.61
C ALA A 133 -11.86 10.29 -1.63
N LEU A 134 -10.88 11.21 -1.57
CA LEU A 134 -10.78 12.31 -2.52
C LEU A 134 -10.61 11.82 -3.95
N THR A 135 -9.73 10.84 -4.19
CA THR A 135 -9.53 10.28 -5.54
C THR A 135 -10.83 9.73 -6.11
N LEU A 136 -11.60 8.97 -5.31
CA LEU A 136 -12.86 8.37 -5.75
C LEU A 136 -13.99 9.39 -5.93
N GLU A 137 -14.04 10.46 -5.11
CA GLU A 137 -15.03 11.53 -5.24
C GLU A 137 -14.84 12.39 -6.49
N TYR A 138 -13.57 12.60 -6.89
CA TYR A 138 -13.20 13.38 -8.07
C TYR A 138 -13.05 12.53 -9.34
N ALA A 139 -13.05 11.21 -9.23
CA ALA A 139 -12.91 10.30 -10.36
C ALA A 139 -14.17 10.31 -11.25
N ILE A 140 -13.95 10.28 -12.56
CA ILE A 140 -15.02 10.07 -13.53
C ILE A 140 -15.59 8.67 -13.34
N PRO A 141 -16.94 8.49 -13.25
CA PRO A 141 -17.55 7.20 -12.95
C PRO A 141 -17.02 6.03 -13.78
N ARG A 142 -16.86 6.22 -15.08
CA ARG A 142 -16.32 5.22 -16.02
C ARG A 142 -14.91 4.76 -15.70
N TYR A 143 -14.05 5.62 -15.10
CA TYR A 143 -12.62 5.36 -14.86
C TYR A 143 -12.29 5.26 -13.37
N ARG A 144 -13.29 5.13 -12.50
CA ARG A 144 -13.13 5.17 -11.03
C ARG A 144 -12.13 4.15 -10.50
N THR A 145 -12.24 2.91 -10.96
CA THR A 145 -11.33 1.83 -10.56
C THR A 145 -9.92 2.07 -11.08
N LEU A 146 -9.77 2.48 -12.34
CA LEU A 146 -8.46 2.79 -12.93
C LEU A 146 -7.77 3.94 -12.19
N THR A 147 -8.51 5.00 -11.88
CA THR A 147 -8.01 6.18 -11.16
C THR A 147 -7.52 5.79 -9.76
N TYR A 148 -8.26 4.96 -9.06
CA TYR A 148 -7.88 4.43 -7.74
C TYR A 148 -6.64 3.53 -7.81
N THR A 149 -6.60 2.62 -8.78
CA THR A 149 -5.44 1.74 -9.01
C THR A 149 -4.19 2.54 -9.37
N LEU A 150 -4.34 3.57 -10.21
CA LEU A 150 -3.24 4.47 -10.53
C LEU A 150 -2.71 5.16 -9.26
N MET A 151 -3.59 5.67 -8.40
CA MET A 151 -3.17 6.27 -7.15
C MET A 151 -2.38 5.27 -6.27
N LEU A 152 -2.85 4.05 -6.12
CA LEU A 152 -2.17 3.02 -5.31
C LEU A 152 -0.85 2.53 -5.90
N SER A 153 -0.65 2.63 -7.23
CA SER A 153 0.65 2.31 -7.85
C SER A 153 1.79 3.19 -7.36
N GLY A 154 1.47 4.31 -6.70
CA GLY A 154 2.45 5.19 -6.08
C GLY A 154 3.34 4.48 -5.07
N VAL A 155 2.83 3.52 -4.29
CA VAL A 155 3.62 2.81 -3.28
C VAL A 155 4.84 2.10 -3.88
N PRO A 156 4.70 1.15 -4.83
CA PRO A 156 5.87 0.50 -5.40
C PRO A 156 6.71 1.43 -6.28
N VAL A 157 6.12 2.46 -6.89
CA VAL A 157 6.90 3.50 -7.62
C VAL A 157 7.79 4.27 -6.65
N GLY A 158 7.29 4.64 -5.47
CA GLY A 158 8.10 5.21 -4.39
C GLY A 158 9.24 4.29 -3.97
N GLY A 159 8.98 2.98 -3.88
CA GLY A 159 9.99 1.96 -3.61
C GLY A 159 11.08 1.89 -4.67
N VAL A 160 10.73 2.03 -5.96
CA VAL A 160 11.71 2.16 -7.05
C VAL A 160 12.60 3.38 -6.82
N PHE A 161 12.02 4.55 -6.54
CA PHE A 161 12.79 5.76 -6.25
C PHE A 161 13.70 5.60 -5.03
N ALA A 162 13.24 4.97 -3.95
CA ALA A 162 14.05 4.70 -2.78
C ALA A 162 15.26 3.82 -3.13
N ALA A 163 15.06 2.72 -3.86
CA ALA A 163 16.13 1.82 -4.26
C ALA A 163 17.15 2.49 -5.21
N VAL A 164 16.68 3.26 -6.20
CA VAL A 164 17.55 3.98 -7.14
C VAL A 164 18.37 5.06 -6.43
N THR A 165 17.75 5.83 -5.52
CA THR A 165 18.46 6.90 -4.79
C THR A 165 19.42 6.33 -3.76
N ALA A 166 19.15 5.16 -3.18
CA ALA A 166 20.02 4.52 -2.20
C ALA A 166 21.42 4.20 -2.77
N LEU A 167 21.51 3.81 -4.04
CA LEU A 167 22.78 3.45 -4.70
C LEU A 167 23.86 4.55 -4.62
N PRO A 168 23.60 5.81 -5.01
CA PRO A 168 24.58 6.89 -4.87
C PRO A 168 24.56 7.55 -3.48
N VAL A 169 23.41 7.58 -2.80
CA VAL A 169 23.25 8.40 -1.57
C VAL A 169 23.90 7.72 -0.36
N ILE A 170 23.68 6.43 -0.17
CA ILE A 170 24.21 5.74 1.01
C ILE A 170 25.73 5.73 1.04
N PRO A 171 26.46 5.39 -0.05
CA PRO A 171 27.92 5.44 -0.04
C PRO A 171 28.50 6.84 0.10
N ALA A 172 27.82 7.88 -0.42
CA ALA A 172 28.34 9.25 -0.42
C ALA A 172 28.03 10.03 0.87
N TRP A 173 26.86 9.84 1.46
CA TRP A 173 26.34 10.69 2.55
C TRP A 173 25.80 9.90 3.75
N GLY A 174 25.96 8.58 3.75
CA GLY A 174 25.47 7.71 4.82
C GLY A 174 23.97 7.43 4.76
N TRP A 175 23.52 6.52 5.62
CA TRP A 175 22.14 6.06 5.64
C TRP A 175 21.13 7.13 6.06
N GLN A 176 21.53 8.07 6.90
CA GLN A 176 20.69 9.17 7.39
C GLN A 176 20.18 10.04 6.24
N ALA A 177 21.02 10.22 5.21
CA ALA A 177 20.69 11.02 4.05
C ALA A 177 19.44 10.48 3.28
N MET A 178 19.13 9.19 3.37
CA MET A 178 17.93 8.63 2.76
C MET A 178 16.64 9.24 3.33
N PHE A 179 16.60 9.47 4.64
CA PHE A 179 15.45 10.11 5.30
C PHE A 179 15.45 11.63 5.11
N LEU A 180 16.61 12.26 5.17
CA LEU A 180 16.75 13.71 4.94
C LEU A 180 16.36 14.09 3.49
N LEU A 181 16.73 13.25 2.52
CA LEU A 181 16.38 13.45 1.11
C LEU A 181 14.88 13.38 0.87
N ALA A 182 14.15 12.59 1.64
CA ALA A 182 12.68 12.56 1.60
C ALA A 182 12.04 13.88 2.08
N GLY A 183 12.76 14.66 2.86
CA GLY A 183 12.26 15.90 3.48
C GLY A 183 11.90 16.96 2.45
N ALA A 184 12.77 17.25 1.48
CA ALA A 184 12.50 18.29 0.48
C ALA A 184 11.26 17.98 -0.39
N PRO A 185 11.10 16.77 -1.00
CA PRO A 185 9.87 16.39 -1.66
C PRO A 185 8.65 16.40 -0.73
N GLY A 186 8.82 15.99 0.54
CA GLY A 186 7.76 16.02 1.55
C GLY A 186 7.25 17.44 1.84
N VAL A 187 8.16 18.41 2.04
CA VAL A 187 7.82 19.83 2.25
C VAL A 187 7.16 20.42 1.00
N ILE A 188 7.69 20.15 -0.18
CA ILE A 188 7.09 20.59 -1.45
C ILE A 188 5.68 20.00 -1.57
N CYS A 189 5.53 18.69 -1.31
CA CYS A 189 4.24 18.01 -1.34
C CYS A 189 3.26 18.61 -0.32
N LEU A 190 3.69 18.92 0.90
CA LEU A 190 2.88 19.59 1.91
C LEU A 190 2.37 20.94 1.41
N PHE A 191 3.25 21.77 0.84
CA PHE A 191 2.88 23.06 0.31
C PHE A 191 1.90 22.96 -0.86
N VAL A 192 2.16 22.05 -1.81
CA VAL A 192 1.29 21.80 -2.96
C VAL A 192 -0.07 21.25 -2.52
N THR A 193 -0.09 20.30 -1.58
CA THR A 193 -1.31 19.75 -1.00
C THR A 193 -2.14 20.85 -0.31
N ALA A 194 -1.50 21.70 0.49
CA ALA A 194 -2.15 22.80 1.18
C ALA A 194 -2.73 23.85 0.21
N ARG A 195 -2.14 24.06 -0.97
CA ARG A 195 -2.60 25.04 -1.96
C ARG A 195 -3.57 24.45 -2.98
N CYS A 196 -3.38 23.22 -3.41
CA CYS A 196 -4.01 22.67 -4.59
C CYS A 196 -5.05 21.58 -4.30
N LEU A 197 -4.98 20.90 -3.15
CA LEU A 197 -5.94 19.85 -2.82
C LEU A 197 -7.30 20.46 -2.45
N PRO A 198 -8.37 20.13 -3.18
CA PRO A 198 -9.71 20.63 -2.85
C PRO A 198 -10.30 19.85 -1.67
N GLU A 199 -11.33 20.42 -1.02
CA GLU A 199 -12.10 19.71 -0.01
C GLU A 199 -13.12 18.77 -0.67
N SER A 200 -13.54 17.75 0.06
CA SER A 200 -14.58 16.81 -0.37
C SER A 200 -15.94 17.50 -0.50
N PRO A 201 -16.58 17.44 -1.68
CA PRO A 201 -17.97 17.91 -1.83
C PRO A 201 -18.95 17.15 -0.95
N GLN A 202 -18.75 15.84 -0.75
CA GLN A 202 -19.61 15.01 0.09
C GLN A 202 -19.52 15.43 1.56
N PHE A 203 -18.32 15.73 2.05
CA PHE A 203 -18.14 16.27 3.40
C PHE A 203 -18.84 17.62 3.57
N LEU A 204 -18.70 18.52 2.61
CA LEU A 204 -19.34 19.85 2.65
C LEU A 204 -20.88 19.75 2.68
N ASP A 205 -21.44 18.79 1.94
CA ASP A 205 -22.88 18.52 2.00
C ASP A 205 -23.30 17.99 3.38
N ALA A 206 -22.52 17.07 3.94
CA ALA A 206 -22.80 16.45 5.24
C ALA A 206 -22.82 17.49 6.38
N ILE A 207 -21.98 18.53 6.30
CA ILE A 207 -21.95 19.62 7.29
C ILE A 207 -22.85 20.81 6.94
N GLY A 208 -23.73 20.65 5.93
CA GLY A 208 -24.71 21.67 5.51
C GLY A 208 -24.16 22.82 4.67
N ARG A 209 -22.88 22.78 4.25
CA ARG A 209 -22.27 23.83 3.40
C ARG A 209 -22.51 23.56 1.91
N ARG A 210 -23.78 23.42 1.53
CA ARG A 210 -24.21 23.02 0.18
C ARG A 210 -23.77 24.01 -0.91
N ASP A 211 -23.73 25.31 -0.63
CA ASP A 211 -23.26 26.31 -1.61
C ASP A 211 -21.81 26.09 -2.03
N ARG A 212 -20.94 25.79 -1.04
CA ARG A 212 -19.54 25.47 -1.30
C ARG A 212 -19.39 24.15 -2.04
N ALA A 213 -20.16 23.13 -1.68
CA ALA A 213 -20.15 21.84 -2.37
C ALA A 213 -20.56 22.01 -3.84
N THR A 214 -21.63 22.77 -4.10
CA THR A 214 -22.11 23.08 -5.46
C THR A 214 -21.07 23.89 -6.26
N ALA A 215 -20.44 24.88 -5.64
CA ALA A 215 -19.37 25.66 -6.28
C ALA A 215 -18.17 24.79 -6.67
N ILE A 216 -17.76 23.84 -5.81
CA ILE A 216 -16.70 22.90 -6.12
C ILE A 216 -17.12 21.97 -7.25
N ARG A 217 -18.33 21.39 -7.20
CA ARG A 217 -18.84 20.55 -8.29
C ARG A 217 -18.87 21.29 -9.62
N ALA A 218 -19.40 22.51 -9.64
CA ALA A 218 -19.42 23.34 -10.85
C ALA A 218 -18.01 23.64 -11.36
N ARG A 219 -17.07 24.00 -10.45
CA ARG A 219 -15.67 24.27 -10.80
C ARG A 219 -14.96 23.09 -11.42
N PHE A 220 -15.24 21.89 -10.92
CA PHE A 220 -14.56 20.66 -11.30
C PHE A 220 -15.37 19.78 -12.26
N GLY A 221 -16.60 20.18 -12.62
CA GLY A 221 -17.47 19.45 -13.52
C GLY A 221 -17.90 18.07 -12.98
N LEU A 222 -18.15 18.02 -11.66
CA LEU A 222 -18.59 16.79 -11.00
C LEU A 222 -20.12 16.72 -11.02
N ASP A 223 -20.66 15.52 -11.22
CA ASP A 223 -22.09 15.26 -11.15
C ASP A 223 -22.64 15.49 -9.74
N ALA A 224 -23.93 15.78 -9.67
CA ALA A 224 -24.63 15.82 -8.40
C ALA A 224 -24.54 14.44 -7.71
N PRO A 225 -24.52 14.39 -6.36
CA PRO A 225 -24.47 13.12 -5.68
C PRO A 225 -25.69 12.30 -6.05
N VAL A 226 -25.50 11.12 -6.61
CA VAL A 226 -26.55 10.14 -6.67
C VAL A 226 -26.81 9.75 -5.21
N LEU A 227 -27.93 10.21 -4.66
CA LEU A 227 -28.43 9.74 -3.38
C LEU A 227 -28.79 8.26 -3.59
N GLU A 228 -27.81 7.37 -3.50
CA GLU A 228 -28.10 5.95 -3.32
C GLU A 228 -28.88 5.87 -2.00
N VAL A 229 -30.17 5.68 -2.11
CA VAL A 229 -30.99 5.25 -0.98
C VAL A 229 -30.42 3.89 -0.56
N VAL A 230 -29.54 3.93 0.43
CA VAL A 230 -29.07 2.71 1.08
C VAL A 230 -30.29 2.12 1.77
N THR A 231 -31.06 1.33 1.04
CA THR A 231 -32.09 0.48 1.63
C THR A 231 -31.37 -0.36 2.69
N ARG A 232 -31.64 -0.06 3.95
CA ARG A 232 -31.21 -0.88 5.10
C ARG A 232 -31.98 -2.19 5.05
N GLU A 233 -31.70 -3.02 4.07
CA GLU A 233 -32.09 -4.41 4.19
C GLU A 233 -31.41 -4.99 5.44
N LYS A 234 -32.17 -5.67 6.30
CA LYS A 234 -31.65 -6.48 7.41
C LYS A 234 -30.89 -7.69 6.83
N THR A 235 -29.76 -7.43 6.20
CA THR A 235 -28.92 -8.45 5.58
C THR A 235 -27.89 -8.93 6.57
N GLU A 236 -27.58 -10.23 6.54
CA GLU A 236 -26.50 -10.85 7.32
C GLU A 236 -25.20 -10.01 7.20
N GLY A 237 -24.50 -9.80 8.30
CA GLY A 237 -23.19 -9.13 8.30
C GLY A 237 -22.13 -9.93 7.53
N VAL A 238 -20.91 -9.40 7.41
CA VAL A 238 -19.77 -10.11 6.79
C VAL A 238 -19.42 -11.41 7.53
N PHE A 239 -19.86 -11.57 8.75
CA PHE A 239 -19.75 -12.80 9.57
C PHE A 239 -21.04 -13.65 9.56
N GLY A 240 -22.03 -13.30 8.77
CA GLY A 240 -23.22 -14.13 8.59
C GLY A 240 -22.86 -15.53 8.13
N ARG A 241 -23.77 -16.48 8.38
CA ARG A 241 -23.52 -17.92 8.17
C ARG A 241 -22.98 -18.25 6.78
N SER A 242 -23.45 -17.51 5.77
CA SER A 242 -23.06 -17.68 4.36
C SER A 242 -21.71 -17.06 3.99
N TYR A 243 -21.14 -16.16 4.81
CA TYR A 243 -19.95 -15.38 4.48
C TYR A 243 -18.79 -15.59 5.45
N ARG A 244 -19.02 -16.13 6.65
CA ARG A 244 -17.99 -16.25 7.71
C ARG A 244 -16.74 -16.98 7.25
N GLY A 245 -16.89 -18.07 6.49
CA GLY A 245 -15.77 -18.85 5.96
C GLY A 245 -14.91 -18.03 5.00
N ALA A 246 -15.56 -17.37 4.04
CA ALA A 246 -14.87 -16.48 3.10
C ALA A 246 -14.22 -15.29 3.79
N SER A 247 -14.88 -14.69 4.80
CA SER A 247 -14.32 -13.57 5.58
C SER A 247 -13.04 -13.95 6.33
N VAL A 248 -12.98 -15.15 6.91
CA VAL A 248 -11.77 -15.66 7.59
C VAL A 248 -10.68 -15.95 6.58
N VAL A 249 -11.00 -16.62 5.48
CA VAL A 249 -10.04 -16.93 4.40
C VAL A 249 -9.41 -15.66 3.86
N PHE A 250 -10.20 -14.64 3.50
CA PHE A 250 -9.68 -13.39 2.98
C PHE A 250 -8.83 -12.64 3.98
N ALA A 251 -9.22 -12.60 5.25
CA ALA A 251 -8.44 -11.96 6.31
C ALA A 251 -7.08 -12.65 6.50
N THR A 252 -7.06 -13.98 6.56
CA THR A 252 -5.81 -14.74 6.75
C THR A 252 -4.92 -14.68 5.50
N ALA A 253 -5.49 -14.78 4.30
CA ALA A 253 -4.72 -14.66 3.06
C ALA A 253 -4.10 -13.25 2.92
N THR A 254 -4.86 -12.20 3.27
CA THR A 254 -4.35 -10.81 3.29
C THR A 254 -3.26 -10.64 4.34
N PHE A 255 -3.41 -11.22 5.53
CA PHE A 255 -2.36 -11.25 6.55
C PHE A 255 -1.06 -11.87 5.99
N CYS A 256 -1.14 -13.06 5.40
CA CYS A 256 0.02 -13.74 4.83
C CYS A 256 0.66 -12.93 3.69
N GLY A 257 -0.12 -12.37 2.79
CA GLY A 257 0.37 -11.55 1.67
C GLY A 257 1.07 -10.29 2.15
N LEU A 258 0.47 -9.55 3.07
CA LEU A 258 1.04 -8.31 3.61
C LEU A 258 2.25 -8.56 4.52
N PHE A 259 2.24 -9.66 5.29
CA PHE A 259 3.41 -10.11 6.03
C PHE A 259 4.62 -10.31 5.08
N ALA A 260 4.40 -11.07 4.00
CA ALA A 260 5.46 -11.37 3.05
C ALA A 260 5.92 -10.11 2.31
N TRP A 261 5.01 -9.28 1.81
CA TRP A 261 5.33 -8.06 1.07
C TRP A 261 6.15 -7.07 1.89
N TYR A 262 5.66 -6.68 3.07
CA TYR A 262 6.33 -5.68 3.89
C TYR A 262 7.54 -6.24 4.64
N GLY A 263 7.53 -7.55 4.96
CA GLY A 263 8.71 -8.26 5.43
C GLY A 263 9.84 -8.24 4.41
N LEU A 264 9.55 -8.54 3.14
CA LEU A 264 10.52 -8.46 2.03
C LEU A 264 10.98 -7.03 1.78
N ALA A 265 10.07 -6.05 1.74
CA ALA A 265 10.42 -4.65 1.53
C ALA A 265 11.41 -4.14 2.61
N THR A 266 11.27 -4.62 3.85
CA THR A 266 12.15 -4.27 4.96
C THR A 266 13.46 -5.05 4.93
N TRP A 267 13.41 -6.36 4.69
CA TRP A 267 14.53 -7.24 4.97
C TRP A 267 15.30 -7.74 3.75
N LEU A 268 14.76 -7.62 2.52
CA LEU A 268 15.41 -8.20 1.33
C LEU A 268 16.87 -7.75 1.18
N PRO A 269 17.23 -6.44 1.26
CA PRO A 269 18.62 -6.03 1.14
C PRO A 269 19.50 -6.59 2.28
N GLY A 270 18.98 -6.57 3.53
CA GLY A 270 19.69 -7.12 4.69
C GLY A 270 19.92 -8.63 4.63
N LEU A 271 18.91 -9.40 4.16
CA LEU A 271 19.05 -10.85 3.94
C LEU A 271 20.08 -11.16 2.88
N MET A 272 20.05 -10.42 1.76
CA MET A 272 21.00 -10.62 0.66
C MET A 272 22.42 -10.21 1.04
N SER A 273 22.61 -9.10 1.76
CA SER A 273 23.91 -8.69 2.29
C SER A 273 24.49 -9.74 3.24
N LYS A 274 23.70 -10.25 4.19
CA LYS A 274 24.12 -11.34 5.09
C LYS A 274 24.39 -12.67 4.36
N ALA A 275 23.74 -12.91 3.21
CA ALA A 275 24.01 -14.07 2.36
C ALA A 275 25.30 -13.90 1.52
N GLY A 276 26.00 -12.77 1.66
CA GLY A 276 27.29 -12.50 1.05
C GLY A 276 27.23 -11.76 -0.29
N TYR A 277 26.10 -11.15 -0.63
CA TYR A 277 26.01 -10.24 -1.78
C TYR A 277 26.47 -8.83 -1.39
N ALA A 278 27.14 -8.13 -2.31
CA ALA A 278 27.56 -6.74 -2.10
C ALA A 278 26.35 -5.82 -1.87
N LEU A 279 26.57 -4.69 -1.15
CA LEU A 279 25.52 -3.72 -0.84
C LEU A 279 24.80 -3.22 -2.10
N ASP A 280 25.56 -2.82 -3.13
CA ASP A 280 25.00 -2.35 -4.39
C ASP A 280 24.10 -3.37 -5.04
N SER A 281 24.51 -4.64 -5.07
CA SER A 281 23.69 -5.74 -5.58
C SER A 281 22.43 -5.94 -4.75
N SER A 282 22.52 -5.83 -3.42
CA SER A 282 21.40 -5.96 -2.50
C SER A 282 20.35 -4.86 -2.69
N LEU A 283 20.78 -3.64 -3.01
CA LEU A 283 19.90 -2.51 -3.35
C LEU A 283 19.24 -2.71 -4.74
N VAL A 284 19.98 -3.24 -5.72
CA VAL A 284 19.42 -3.61 -7.03
C VAL A 284 18.34 -4.68 -6.88
N PHE A 285 18.47 -5.63 -5.96
CA PHE A 285 17.43 -6.63 -5.70
C PHE A 285 16.13 -5.98 -5.21
N LEU A 286 16.21 -4.98 -4.34
CA LEU A 286 15.02 -4.23 -3.90
C LEU A 286 14.40 -3.42 -5.04
N LEU A 287 15.22 -2.85 -5.92
CA LEU A 287 14.75 -2.21 -7.16
C LEU A 287 13.96 -3.19 -8.02
N VAL A 288 14.51 -4.38 -8.29
CA VAL A 288 13.87 -5.42 -9.11
C VAL A 288 12.57 -5.91 -8.47
N LEU A 289 12.53 -6.06 -7.14
CA LEU A 289 11.31 -6.40 -6.40
C LEU A 289 10.19 -5.39 -6.69
N ASN A 290 10.49 -4.10 -6.57
CA ASN A 290 9.51 -3.03 -6.77
C ASN A 290 9.13 -2.84 -8.25
N LEU A 291 10.06 -3.01 -9.19
CA LEU A 291 9.75 -3.01 -10.63
C LEU A 291 8.84 -4.19 -11.00
N GLY A 292 9.11 -5.38 -10.44
CA GLY A 292 8.23 -6.53 -10.56
C GLY A 292 6.82 -6.25 -10.02
N ALA A 293 6.74 -5.58 -8.87
CA ALA A 293 5.47 -5.17 -8.30
C ALA A 293 4.68 -4.22 -9.20
N VAL A 294 5.32 -3.19 -9.77
CA VAL A 294 4.66 -2.23 -10.68
C VAL A 294 4.19 -2.91 -11.96
N THR A 295 5.14 -3.52 -12.69
CA THR A 295 4.85 -4.07 -14.03
C THR A 295 3.98 -5.33 -13.95
N GLY A 296 4.28 -6.22 -13.01
CA GLY A 296 3.57 -7.46 -12.84
C GLY A 296 2.13 -7.29 -12.37
N SER A 297 1.86 -6.29 -11.53
CA SER A 297 0.48 -6.01 -11.10
C SER A 297 -0.45 -5.70 -12.27
N LEU A 298 0.04 -5.01 -13.29
CA LEU A 298 -0.73 -4.71 -14.49
C LEU A 298 -1.03 -5.98 -15.31
N VAL A 299 -0.01 -6.85 -15.45
CA VAL A 299 -0.13 -8.11 -16.22
C VAL A 299 -1.13 -9.05 -15.55
N ILE A 300 -1.01 -9.26 -14.22
CA ILE A 300 -1.90 -10.18 -13.50
C ILE A 300 -3.33 -9.62 -13.36
N ALA A 301 -3.50 -8.30 -13.27
CA ALA A 301 -4.83 -7.68 -13.30
C ALA A 301 -5.53 -7.95 -14.65
N ALA A 302 -4.84 -7.74 -15.77
CA ALA A 302 -5.36 -8.06 -17.10
C ALA A 302 -5.65 -9.57 -17.27
N ALA A 303 -4.81 -10.43 -16.69
CA ALA A 303 -5.04 -11.88 -16.66
C ALA A 303 -6.30 -12.25 -15.85
N SER A 304 -6.51 -11.59 -14.70
CA SER A 304 -7.68 -11.78 -13.85
C SER A 304 -8.99 -11.38 -14.54
N ASP A 305 -8.96 -10.29 -15.31
CA ASP A 305 -10.12 -9.86 -16.10
C ASP A 305 -10.49 -10.88 -17.20
N ARG A 306 -9.50 -11.64 -17.71
CA ARG A 306 -9.68 -12.60 -18.79
C ARG A 306 -10.03 -14.01 -18.32
N TRP A 307 -9.45 -14.48 -17.19
CA TRP A 307 -9.52 -15.90 -16.75
C TRP A 307 -10.25 -16.12 -15.43
N SER A 308 -10.75 -15.11 -14.80
CA SER A 308 -11.32 -15.06 -13.44
C SER A 308 -10.30 -14.90 -12.31
N ASN A 309 -10.77 -14.30 -11.21
CA ASN A 309 -9.92 -13.92 -10.09
C ASN A 309 -9.29 -15.10 -9.33
N ARG A 310 -10.06 -16.17 -9.10
CA ARG A 310 -9.63 -17.26 -8.21
C ARG A 310 -8.40 -18.01 -8.73
N PRO A 311 -8.37 -18.57 -9.94
CA PRO A 311 -7.19 -19.27 -10.43
C PRO A 311 -5.98 -18.34 -10.55
N VAL A 312 -6.17 -17.09 -10.99
CA VAL A 312 -5.07 -16.14 -11.17
C VAL A 312 -4.43 -15.80 -9.84
N VAL A 313 -5.19 -15.51 -8.79
CA VAL A 313 -4.62 -15.19 -7.48
C VAL A 313 -3.91 -16.40 -6.86
N VAL A 314 -4.44 -17.60 -7.00
CA VAL A 314 -3.81 -18.83 -6.52
C VAL A 314 -2.48 -19.07 -7.22
N LEU A 315 -2.45 -19.01 -8.56
CA LEU A 315 -1.22 -19.18 -9.34
C LEU A 315 -0.19 -18.10 -9.04
N THR A 316 -0.63 -16.87 -8.79
CA THR A 316 0.25 -15.76 -8.40
C THR A 316 0.96 -16.05 -7.07
N TYR A 317 0.23 -16.51 -6.05
CA TYR A 317 0.84 -16.87 -4.76
C TYR A 317 1.68 -18.14 -4.83
N LEU A 318 1.33 -19.14 -5.64
CA LEU A 318 2.15 -20.32 -5.87
C LEU A 318 3.46 -19.95 -6.61
N GLY A 319 3.39 -19.07 -7.60
CA GLY A 319 4.57 -18.54 -8.29
C GLY A 319 5.49 -17.76 -7.34
N MET A 320 4.90 -16.92 -6.46
CA MET A 320 5.63 -16.21 -5.41
C MET A 320 6.31 -17.21 -4.45
N ALA A 321 5.59 -18.24 -4.01
CA ALA A 321 6.14 -19.24 -3.10
C ALA A 321 7.31 -20.01 -3.72
N ALA A 322 7.19 -20.44 -4.99
CA ALA A 322 8.25 -21.12 -5.71
C ALA A 322 9.48 -20.21 -5.89
N ALA A 323 9.28 -18.96 -6.25
CA ALA A 323 10.34 -17.97 -6.39
C ALA A 323 11.07 -17.72 -5.06
N LEU A 324 10.34 -17.50 -3.96
CA LEU A 324 10.92 -17.32 -2.63
C LEU A 324 11.63 -18.54 -2.11
N MET A 325 11.12 -19.76 -2.39
CA MET A 325 11.81 -21.00 -2.05
C MET A 325 13.11 -21.14 -2.83
N ALA A 326 13.12 -20.76 -4.11
CA ALA A 326 14.34 -20.75 -4.92
C ALA A 326 15.39 -19.76 -4.37
N LEU A 327 14.98 -18.64 -3.77
CA LEU A 327 15.89 -17.68 -3.13
C LEU A 327 16.54 -18.23 -1.84
N SER A 328 16.05 -19.35 -1.30
CA SER A 328 16.67 -20.03 -0.15
C SER A 328 17.96 -20.79 -0.51
N ILE A 329 18.32 -20.84 -1.79
CA ILE A 329 19.58 -21.41 -2.28
C ILE A 329 20.32 -20.37 -3.09
N LYS A 330 21.65 -20.52 -3.19
CA LYS A 330 22.47 -19.63 -4.04
C LYS A 330 22.17 -19.88 -5.52
N LEU A 331 21.61 -18.86 -6.17
CA LEU A 331 21.29 -18.89 -7.60
C LEU A 331 22.28 -18.04 -8.42
N PRO A 332 22.49 -18.38 -9.71
CA PRO A 332 23.13 -17.46 -10.65
C PRO A 332 22.35 -16.14 -10.77
N SER A 333 23.04 -15.06 -11.18
CA SER A 333 22.47 -13.69 -11.15
C SER A 333 21.15 -13.54 -11.91
N PHE A 334 21.03 -14.11 -13.11
CA PHE A 334 19.81 -13.96 -13.91
C PHE A 334 18.59 -14.68 -13.30
N PRO A 335 18.62 -15.97 -12.96
CA PRO A 335 17.52 -16.63 -12.23
C PRO A 335 17.17 -15.94 -10.90
N LEU A 336 18.18 -15.44 -10.18
CA LEU A 336 17.99 -14.69 -8.94
C LEU A 336 17.09 -13.47 -9.15
N LEU A 337 17.42 -12.62 -10.15
CA LEU A 337 16.64 -11.44 -10.48
C LEU A 337 15.21 -11.78 -10.92
N VAL A 338 15.04 -12.86 -11.69
CA VAL A 338 13.71 -13.33 -12.10
C VAL A 338 12.89 -13.76 -10.89
N CYS A 339 13.45 -14.53 -9.95
CA CYS A 339 12.75 -14.92 -8.73
C CYS A 339 12.35 -13.71 -7.88
N ILE A 340 13.23 -12.71 -7.75
CA ILE A 340 12.93 -11.49 -7.01
C ILE A 340 11.79 -10.69 -7.69
N ALA A 341 11.82 -10.57 -9.03
CA ALA A 341 10.75 -9.92 -9.77
C ALA A 341 9.41 -10.64 -9.58
N VAL A 342 9.38 -11.97 -9.67
CA VAL A 342 8.18 -12.80 -9.43
C VAL A 342 7.69 -12.65 -7.99
N ALA A 343 8.58 -12.56 -7.00
CA ALA A 343 8.20 -12.28 -5.61
C ALA A 343 7.53 -10.89 -5.47
N GLY A 344 8.02 -9.88 -6.21
CA GLY A 344 7.40 -8.56 -6.29
C GLY A 344 6.00 -8.58 -6.90
N VAL A 345 5.84 -9.31 -8.02
CA VAL A 345 4.51 -9.54 -8.64
C VAL A 345 3.54 -10.16 -7.64
N GLY A 346 3.98 -11.23 -6.96
CA GLY A 346 3.13 -11.95 -6.00
C GLY A 346 2.78 -11.15 -4.77
N GLY A 347 3.73 -10.40 -4.21
CA GLY A 347 3.54 -9.63 -2.99
C GLY A 347 2.54 -8.48 -3.17
N HIS A 348 2.82 -7.55 -4.09
CA HIS A 348 1.96 -6.39 -4.31
C HIS A 348 0.75 -6.73 -5.18
N GLY A 349 0.96 -7.40 -6.31
CA GLY A 349 -0.09 -7.76 -7.23
C GLY A 349 -1.06 -8.79 -6.67
N GLY A 350 -0.55 -9.77 -5.90
CA GLY A 350 -1.39 -10.72 -5.17
C GLY A 350 -2.39 -10.06 -4.24
N GLN A 351 -2.00 -8.97 -3.55
CA GLN A 351 -2.90 -8.20 -2.70
C GLN A 351 -4.01 -7.49 -3.50
N ILE A 352 -3.68 -6.96 -4.68
CA ILE A 352 -4.67 -6.35 -5.59
C ILE A 352 -5.71 -7.42 -6.02
N LEU A 353 -5.24 -8.63 -6.36
CA LEU A 353 -6.12 -9.73 -6.73
C LEU A 353 -7.00 -10.21 -5.56
N ILE A 354 -6.47 -10.27 -4.32
CA ILE A 354 -7.30 -10.57 -3.15
C ILE A 354 -8.40 -9.52 -3.01
N ASN A 355 -8.09 -8.23 -3.13
CA ASN A 355 -9.09 -7.16 -3.03
C ASN A 355 -10.16 -7.27 -4.12
N ALA A 356 -9.78 -7.64 -5.34
CA ALA A 356 -10.70 -7.90 -6.44
C ALA A 356 -11.59 -9.13 -6.14
N PHE A 357 -11.00 -10.21 -5.60
CA PHE A 357 -11.74 -11.43 -5.24
C PHE A 357 -12.72 -11.18 -4.08
N VAL A 358 -12.30 -10.43 -3.04
CA VAL A 358 -13.23 -9.96 -1.98
C VAL A 358 -14.38 -9.18 -2.60
N SER A 359 -14.08 -8.21 -3.49
CA SER A 359 -15.11 -7.37 -4.11
C SER A 359 -16.12 -8.18 -4.94
N ALA A 360 -15.68 -9.24 -5.62
CA ALA A 360 -16.53 -10.15 -6.38
C ALA A 360 -17.36 -11.10 -5.48
N SER A 361 -16.84 -11.42 -4.30
CA SER A 361 -17.45 -12.38 -3.37
C SER A 361 -18.58 -11.81 -2.52
N TYR A 362 -18.77 -10.49 -2.49
CA TYR A 362 -19.79 -9.83 -1.66
C TYR A 362 -20.68 -8.90 -2.48
N PRO A 363 -22.00 -8.84 -2.17
CA PRO A 363 -22.90 -7.88 -2.79
C PRO A 363 -22.49 -6.44 -2.47
N THR A 364 -22.88 -5.50 -3.33
CA THR A 364 -22.44 -4.08 -3.30
C THR A 364 -22.53 -3.44 -1.91
N GLY A 365 -23.62 -3.66 -1.18
CA GLY A 365 -23.83 -3.10 0.16
C GLY A 365 -22.90 -3.63 1.27
N ARG A 366 -22.15 -4.72 1.01
CA ARG A 366 -21.22 -5.36 1.97
C ARG A 366 -19.76 -5.28 1.55
N ARG A 367 -19.45 -4.98 0.29
CA ARG A 367 -18.08 -4.95 -0.25
C ARG A 367 -17.13 -4.09 0.59
N ALA A 368 -17.55 -2.88 0.95
CA ALA A 368 -16.72 -1.98 1.74
C ALA A 368 -16.38 -2.56 3.12
N ARG A 369 -17.35 -3.21 3.79
CA ARG A 369 -17.12 -3.86 5.09
C ARG A 369 -16.22 -5.08 4.97
N ALA A 370 -16.38 -5.88 3.91
CA ALA A 370 -15.56 -7.07 3.66
C ALA A 370 -14.11 -6.69 3.35
N LEU A 371 -13.90 -5.69 2.49
CA LEU A 371 -12.57 -5.12 2.22
C LEU A 371 -11.94 -4.52 3.48
N GLY A 372 -12.71 -3.74 4.25
CA GLY A 372 -12.24 -3.17 5.51
C GLY A 372 -11.82 -4.23 6.51
N TRP A 373 -12.57 -5.33 6.65
CA TRP A 373 -12.22 -6.46 7.48
C TRP A 373 -10.93 -7.15 7.00
N SER A 374 -10.88 -7.52 5.72
CA SER A 374 -9.72 -8.19 5.13
C SER A 374 -8.44 -7.37 5.27
N LEU A 375 -8.49 -6.09 4.88
CA LEU A 375 -7.34 -5.18 4.99
C LEU A 375 -6.98 -4.86 6.43
N GLY A 376 -7.96 -4.70 7.32
CA GLY A 376 -7.74 -4.46 8.75
C GLY A 376 -6.99 -5.62 9.41
N ALA A 377 -7.43 -6.86 9.18
CA ALA A 377 -6.73 -8.06 9.64
C ALA A 377 -5.32 -8.16 9.02
N GLY A 378 -5.19 -7.84 7.73
CA GLY A 378 -3.90 -7.83 7.03
C GLY A 378 -2.88 -6.86 7.62
N ARG A 379 -3.31 -5.74 8.23
CA ARG A 379 -2.41 -4.79 8.92
C ARG A 379 -1.58 -5.46 10.02
N ALA A 380 -2.12 -6.47 10.70
CA ALA A 380 -1.33 -7.26 11.65
C ALA A 380 -0.14 -7.96 10.96
N GLY A 381 -0.31 -8.43 9.72
CA GLY A 381 0.79 -9.01 8.92
C GLY A 381 1.91 -8.01 8.64
N THR A 382 1.58 -6.74 8.34
CA THR A 382 2.59 -5.70 8.12
C THR A 382 3.44 -5.43 9.36
N ILE A 383 2.85 -5.55 10.55
CA ILE A 383 3.52 -5.33 11.83
C ILE A 383 4.37 -6.57 12.19
N VAL A 384 3.78 -7.75 12.11
CA VAL A 384 4.43 -8.99 12.56
C VAL A 384 5.57 -9.42 11.62
N GLY A 385 5.45 -9.13 10.32
CA GLY A 385 6.42 -9.53 9.30
C GLY A 385 7.86 -9.10 9.62
N PRO A 386 8.17 -7.82 9.72
CA PRO A 386 9.53 -7.36 9.99
C PRO A 386 10.07 -7.85 11.34
N ILE A 387 9.23 -7.96 12.40
CA ILE A 387 9.63 -8.45 13.73
C ILE A 387 10.07 -9.91 13.65
N VAL A 388 9.23 -10.77 13.08
CA VAL A 388 9.51 -12.22 12.99
C VAL A 388 10.77 -12.49 12.18
N ILE A 389 10.96 -11.79 11.07
CA ILE A 389 12.17 -11.97 10.25
C ILE A 389 13.40 -11.45 11.01
N GLY A 390 13.30 -10.31 11.70
CA GLY A 390 14.39 -9.80 12.55
C GLY A 390 14.85 -10.82 13.58
N TRP A 391 13.90 -11.45 14.27
CA TRP A 391 14.16 -12.47 15.25
C TRP A 391 14.75 -13.76 14.62
N LEU A 392 14.27 -14.16 13.44
CA LEU A 392 14.81 -15.34 12.74
C LEU A 392 16.25 -15.13 12.26
N VAL A 393 16.58 -13.93 11.79
CA VAL A 393 17.91 -13.60 11.22
C VAL A 393 18.98 -13.47 12.30
N SER A 394 18.61 -13.24 13.57
CA SER A 394 19.58 -13.15 14.68
C SER A 394 20.16 -14.50 15.10
N GLY A 395 19.45 -15.60 14.86
CA GLY A 395 19.89 -16.93 15.33
C GLY A 395 20.05 -17.99 14.25
N ARG A 396 19.81 -17.70 12.96
CA ARG A 396 19.76 -18.68 11.87
C ARG A 396 20.40 -18.17 10.58
N ASP A 397 20.54 -19.07 9.61
CA ASP A 397 20.93 -18.74 8.24
C ASP A 397 19.95 -17.67 7.68
N PRO A 398 20.46 -16.55 7.13
CA PRO A 398 19.65 -15.49 6.53
C PRO A 398 18.64 -16.00 5.49
N LEU A 399 19.00 -17.05 4.76
CA LEU A 399 18.16 -17.64 3.71
C LEU A 399 16.89 -18.32 4.27
N THR A 400 16.84 -18.68 5.57
CA THR A 400 15.61 -19.21 6.19
C THR A 400 14.47 -18.25 6.20
N GLY A 401 14.72 -16.93 6.16
CA GLY A 401 13.70 -15.90 6.02
C GLY A 401 12.85 -16.08 4.76
N PHE A 402 13.47 -16.47 3.64
CA PHE A 402 12.74 -16.71 2.39
C PHE A 402 11.81 -17.92 2.47
N ALA A 403 12.21 -18.97 3.18
CA ALA A 403 11.37 -20.16 3.39
C ALA A 403 10.09 -19.81 4.20
N VAL A 404 10.19 -18.90 5.18
CA VAL A 404 9.02 -18.42 5.94
C VAL A 404 8.07 -17.65 5.03
N PHE A 405 8.58 -16.74 4.21
CA PHE A 405 7.74 -16.01 3.25
C PHE A 405 7.10 -16.96 2.24
N ALA A 406 7.84 -17.98 1.74
CA ALA A 406 7.32 -18.99 0.84
C ALA A 406 6.19 -19.80 1.48
N GLY A 407 6.37 -20.21 2.73
CA GLY A 407 5.34 -20.95 3.50
C GLY A 407 4.05 -20.14 3.65
N LEU A 408 4.15 -18.84 3.97
CA LEU A 408 2.99 -17.96 4.05
C LEU A 408 2.31 -17.76 2.69
N ALA A 409 3.08 -17.68 1.60
CA ALA A 409 2.52 -17.60 0.26
C ALA A 409 1.77 -18.88 -0.12
N VAL A 410 2.28 -20.06 0.26
CA VAL A 410 1.58 -21.35 0.09
C VAL A 410 0.28 -21.37 0.90
N ILE A 411 0.31 -20.94 2.16
CA ILE A 411 -0.88 -20.85 3.02
C ILE A 411 -1.93 -19.94 2.37
N ALA A 412 -1.53 -18.77 1.89
CA ALA A 412 -2.44 -17.87 1.17
C ALA A 412 -3.05 -18.54 -0.08
N ALA A 413 -2.22 -19.18 -0.91
CA ALA A 413 -2.67 -19.89 -2.11
C ALA A 413 -3.68 -20.98 -1.79
N VAL A 414 -3.39 -21.83 -0.80
CA VAL A 414 -4.27 -22.94 -0.38
C VAL A 414 -5.60 -22.42 0.17
N LEU A 415 -5.55 -21.40 1.05
CA LEU A 415 -6.75 -20.77 1.60
C LEU A 415 -7.64 -20.17 0.50
N LEU A 416 -7.05 -19.46 -0.46
CA LEU A 416 -7.79 -18.87 -1.58
C LEU A 416 -8.33 -19.93 -2.53
N ALA A 417 -7.59 -21.03 -2.75
CA ALA A 417 -8.05 -22.18 -3.52
C ALA A 417 -9.25 -22.89 -2.87
N LEU A 418 -9.26 -22.97 -1.55
CA LEU A 418 -10.32 -23.62 -0.76
C LEU A 418 -11.41 -22.64 -0.31
N CYS A 419 -11.37 -21.38 -0.76
CA CYS A 419 -12.33 -20.36 -0.34
C CYS A 419 -13.78 -20.82 -0.63
N PRO A 420 -14.66 -20.85 0.39
CA PRO A 420 -16.05 -21.28 0.20
C PRO A 420 -16.77 -20.38 -0.81
N PRO A 421 -17.59 -20.95 -1.71
CA PRO A 421 -18.39 -20.16 -2.64
C PRO A 421 -19.42 -19.34 -1.86
N THR A 422 -19.41 -18.03 -2.04
CA THR A 422 -20.41 -17.13 -1.47
C THR A 422 -21.67 -17.08 -2.37
N PRO A 423 -22.84 -16.68 -1.86
CA PRO A 423 -24.03 -16.53 -2.68
C PRO A 423 -23.84 -15.60 -3.89
N ALA A 424 -23.01 -14.55 -3.75
CA ALA A 424 -22.71 -13.64 -4.85
C ALA A 424 -21.90 -14.31 -5.98
N LEU A 425 -21.02 -15.26 -5.68
CA LEU A 425 -20.28 -16.01 -6.70
C LEU A 425 -21.16 -17.03 -7.41
N ARG A 426 -22.09 -17.68 -6.70
CA ARG A 426 -23.00 -18.66 -7.30
C ARG A 426 -23.95 -18.05 -8.33
N SER A 427 -24.33 -16.79 -8.18
CA SER A 427 -25.17 -16.07 -9.14
C SER A 427 -24.45 -15.61 -10.42
N HIS A 428 -23.14 -15.68 -10.46
CA HIS A 428 -22.34 -15.37 -11.66
C HIS A 428 -22.01 -16.63 -12.49
N ASP A 429 -22.06 -17.81 -11.87
CA ASP A 429 -21.77 -19.10 -12.52
C ASP A 429 -23.05 -19.79 -13.08
N SER A 430 -24.23 -19.25 -12.82
CA SER A 430 -25.54 -19.65 -13.36
C SER A 430 -25.98 -18.69 -14.48
#